data_ff2cced3d5f9814ec2f09f3e30f1991b
#
_entry.id   ff2cced3d5f9814ec2f09f3e30f1991b
#
_cell.length_a   1.000
_cell.length_b   1.000
_cell.length_c   1.000
_cell.angle_alpha   90.00
_cell.angle_beta   90.00
_cell.angle_gamma   90.00
#
_symmetry.space_group_name_H-M   'P 1'
#
loop_
_entity.id
_entity.type
_entity.pdbx_description
1 polymer ?
#
loop_
_entity_poly.entity_id
_entity_poly.type
_entity_poly.pdbx_seq_one_letter_code
_entity_poly.pdbx_strand_id
1 'polypeptide(L)'
;MAIRKFRKQMKPIIWFVTILFVLSGSYLTLMNLKGSMSGSGVTYAFKLDGEKISKLEVERTKATMIDGYSKYLGDKIDRSLIDIIAFNEVVNKNITLKIADDLKVKVPGSEVSEQYDRIESSIGNREQFKRMLQVQGYTRKSFKEELEKNLIVAKTLEKIRENVVLTEDEIKEFYDENQYTMFNGKKLDEVKDSIVKELKEIKGNEEYAVLLEQYRNKIKLDNIADEYFAYVEKPELESDGFVVTNLDMARKTLQNLFLTNGDREKARELSKEYYDNQFKLAKEAVARGIKVDENLPLDYKFAEYNRELFENIKNSLNPTDEQLKEFFNKNRMAYDVFPSSDAYIAILKVDPSEADKAAAKEKANELLKKLTVENFADMARENTDESNSNGGDLGWFSKKDMVEPFQKAVFEGEVGKIYPEPVETVFGQHLIYIADRNDEEERARASHILVTPKISQETLEQKEKELGALKAKLIENKVKFEDLAKENKDVLHSGLYSNINDAGYIPNLGYNSDLTKLIFKAPLNKIETAVINDAIFIFEKVKEVKYKAADFNENKAKIKDDYLNYQSQEEMKKLI
;
A
#
# COMPACT_ATOMS: atom_id res chain seq x y z
N MET A 1 8.99 4.03 -3.66
CA MET A 1 8.84 3.01 -2.57
C MET A 1 7.42 2.85 -2.05
N ALA A 2 6.62 3.89 -1.85
CA ALA A 2 5.23 3.79 -1.35
C ALA A 2 4.29 2.99 -2.27
N ILE A 3 4.38 3.16 -3.58
CA ILE A 3 3.56 2.44 -4.58
C ILE A 3 3.84 0.94 -4.58
N ARG A 4 5.08 0.50 -4.29
CA ARG A 4 5.45 -0.94 -4.21
C ARG A 4 4.91 -1.63 -2.96
N LYS A 5 4.92 -0.95 -1.80
CA LYS A 5 4.33 -1.47 -0.56
C LYS A 5 2.82 -1.60 -0.70
N PHE A 6 2.21 -0.66 -1.41
CA PHE A 6 0.79 -0.65 -1.74
C PHE A 6 0.43 -1.82 -2.68
N ARG A 7 1.19 -2.08 -3.75
CA ARG A 7 0.97 -3.24 -4.65
C ARG A 7 1.13 -4.60 -3.96
N LYS A 8 2.11 -4.75 -3.08
CA LYS A 8 2.37 -6.02 -2.37
C LYS A 8 1.33 -6.32 -1.29
N GLN A 9 0.76 -5.29 -0.68
CA GLN A 9 -0.37 -5.40 0.26
C GLN A 9 -1.73 -5.52 -0.46
N MET A 10 -1.83 -5.09 -1.71
CA MET A 10 -3.06 -5.19 -2.50
C MET A 10 -3.35 -6.60 -3.05
N LYS A 11 -2.35 -7.48 -3.23
CA LYS A 11 -2.57 -8.84 -3.78
C LYS A 11 -3.50 -9.73 -2.93
N PRO A 12 -3.37 -9.82 -1.60
CA PRO A 12 -4.40 -10.46 -0.78
C PRO A 12 -5.63 -9.58 -0.58
N ILE A 13 -5.49 -8.26 -0.68
CA ILE A 13 -6.59 -7.30 -0.51
C ILE A 13 -7.53 -7.33 -1.72
N ILE A 14 -7.07 -7.48 -2.94
CA ILE A 14 -7.95 -7.61 -4.13
C ILE A 14 -8.84 -8.86 -4.00
N TRP A 15 -8.31 -9.99 -3.54
CA TRP A 15 -9.10 -11.19 -3.25
C TRP A 15 -10.05 -10.99 -2.06
N PHE A 16 -9.59 -10.35 -1.00
CA PHE A 16 -10.38 -10.04 0.19
C PHE A 16 -11.40 -8.92 -0.10
N VAL A 17 -11.01 -7.94 -0.93
CA VAL A 17 -11.85 -6.82 -1.36
C VAL A 17 -12.96 -7.32 -2.30
N THR A 18 -12.70 -8.23 -3.23
CA THR A 18 -13.77 -8.80 -4.08
C THR A 18 -14.83 -9.52 -3.23
N ILE A 19 -14.44 -10.13 -2.12
CA ILE A 19 -15.37 -10.81 -1.19
C ILE A 19 -16.02 -9.82 -0.20
N LEU A 20 -15.27 -8.86 0.33
CA LEU A 20 -15.80 -7.79 1.18
C LEU A 20 -16.69 -6.82 0.38
N PHE A 21 -16.38 -6.59 -0.90
CA PHE A 21 -17.19 -5.76 -1.79
C PHE A 21 -18.60 -6.34 -2.01
N VAL A 22 -18.77 -7.65 -2.02
CA VAL A 22 -20.11 -8.28 -2.05
C VAL A 22 -20.90 -7.97 -0.77
N LEU A 23 -20.24 -7.60 0.32
CA LEU A 23 -20.84 -7.48 1.65
C LEU A 23 -20.96 -6.04 2.19
N SER A 24 -20.26 -5.07 1.60
CA SER A 24 -20.18 -3.70 2.13
C SER A 24 -21.20 -2.71 1.55
N GLY A 25 -22.04 -3.14 0.58
CA GLY A 25 -23.06 -2.28 -0.02
C GLY A 25 -23.90 -1.56 1.03
N SER A 26 -23.79 -0.23 1.07
CA SER A 26 -24.35 0.59 2.15
C SER A 26 -25.86 0.40 2.29
N TYR A 27 -26.30 0.20 3.52
CA TYR A 27 -27.70 0.07 3.94
C TYR A 27 -28.62 1.16 3.36
N LEU A 28 -28.12 2.38 3.21
CA LEU A 28 -28.87 3.53 2.72
C LEU A 28 -29.14 3.49 1.19
N THR A 29 -28.19 2.96 0.40
CA THR A 29 -28.34 2.93 -1.06
C THR A 29 -29.38 1.88 -1.50
N LEU A 30 -29.45 0.76 -0.80
CA LEU A 30 -30.38 -0.33 -1.10
C LEU A 30 -31.82 -0.09 -0.58
N MET A 31 -32.00 0.71 0.46
CA MET A 31 -33.36 1.13 0.88
C MET A 31 -34.05 2.02 -0.16
N ASN A 32 -33.30 2.85 -0.87
CA ASN A 32 -33.84 3.67 -1.97
C ASN A 32 -34.20 2.84 -3.22
N LEU A 33 -33.56 1.69 -3.43
CA LEU A 33 -33.86 0.77 -4.54
C LEU A 33 -35.25 0.13 -4.44
N LYS A 34 -35.74 -0.15 -3.25
CA LYS A 34 -37.13 -0.70 -3.06
C LYS A 34 -38.23 0.28 -3.51
N GLY A 35 -37.94 1.59 -3.46
CA GLY A 35 -38.86 2.63 -3.95
C GLY A 35 -38.82 2.85 -5.47
N SER A 36 -37.67 2.56 -6.12
CA SER A 36 -37.45 2.79 -7.56
C SER A 36 -37.88 1.61 -8.45
N MET A 37 -38.09 0.43 -7.92
CA MET A 37 -38.44 -0.77 -8.70
C MET A 37 -39.94 -0.84 -9.10
N SER A 38 -40.73 0.18 -8.85
CA SER A 38 -42.16 0.19 -9.17
C SER A 38 -42.54 0.75 -10.55
N GLY A 39 -41.56 1.03 -11.41
CA GLY A 39 -41.79 1.59 -12.74
C GLY A 39 -41.20 0.73 -13.86
N SER A 40 -42.02 0.18 -14.68
CA SER A 40 -41.86 -0.67 -15.86
C SER A 40 -41.74 -2.18 -15.59
N GLY A 41 -42.60 -2.97 -16.21
CA GLY A 41 -42.75 -4.43 -16.01
C GLY A 41 -41.57 -5.31 -16.46
N VAL A 42 -40.36 -4.76 -16.67
CA VAL A 42 -39.15 -5.46 -17.09
C VAL A 42 -38.25 -5.66 -15.86
N THR A 43 -37.99 -6.90 -15.50
CA THR A 43 -37.22 -7.31 -14.30
C THR A 43 -35.72 -7.49 -14.59
N TYR A 44 -35.27 -7.38 -15.83
CA TYR A 44 -33.87 -7.54 -16.25
C TYR A 44 -33.29 -6.20 -16.77
N ALA A 45 -31.98 -6.04 -16.68
CA ALA A 45 -31.26 -4.89 -17.19
C ALA A 45 -30.99 -5.01 -18.70
N PHE A 46 -30.59 -6.20 -19.14
CA PHE A 46 -30.32 -6.53 -20.54
C PHE A 46 -30.38 -8.03 -20.76
N LYS A 47 -30.29 -8.47 -22.03
CA LYS A 47 -30.06 -9.87 -22.37
C LYS A 47 -28.69 -10.04 -22.99
N LEU A 48 -28.01 -11.13 -22.67
CA LEU A 48 -26.76 -11.57 -23.25
C LEU A 48 -26.96 -12.96 -23.88
N ASP A 49 -26.94 -13.05 -25.21
CA ASP A 49 -27.33 -14.26 -25.97
C ASP A 49 -28.71 -14.82 -25.52
N GLY A 50 -29.68 -13.95 -25.27
CA GLY A 50 -31.01 -14.32 -24.82
C GLY A 50 -31.14 -14.60 -23.31
N GLU A 51 -30.05 -14.73 -22.57
CA GLU A 51 -30.04 -14.87 -21.11
C GLU A 51 -30.32 -13.52 -20.45
N LYS A 52 -31.28 -13.49 -19.53
CA LYS A 52 -31.70 -12.28 -18.84
C LYS A 52 -30.77 -11.96 -17.66
N ILE A 53 -30.13 -10.80 -17.68
CA ILE A 53 -29.30 -10.32 -16.59
C ILE A 53 -30.11 -9.34 -15.73
N SER A 54 -30.12 -9.59 -14.42
CA SER A 54 -30.97 -8.87 -13.47
C SER A 54 -30.54 -7.41 -13.28
N LYS A 55 -31.51 -6.48 -13.19
CA LYS A 55 -31.28 -5.10 -12.72
C LYS A 55 -30.56 -5.07 -11.37
N LEU A 56 -30.91 -5.98 -10.48
CA LEU A 56 -30.33 -6.05 -9.15
C LEU A 56 -28.81 -6.35 -9.18
N GLU A 57 -28.33 -7.09 -10.17
CA GLU A 57 -26.90 -7.37 -10.35
C GLU A 57 -26.13 -6.07 -10.69
N VAL A 58 -26.67 -5.26 -11.61
CA VAL A 58 -26.08 -3.98 -11.97
C VAL A 58 -26.07 -3.02 -10.78
N GLU A 59 -27.20 -2.89 -10.07
CA GLU A 59 -27.33 -1.97 -8.95
C GLU A 59 -26.46 -2.37 -7.74
N ARG A 60 -26.26 -3.68 -7.50
CA ARG A 60 -25.30 -4.16 -6.50
C ARG A 60 -23.87 -3.82 -6.87
N THR A 61 -23.50 -4.02 -8.13
CA THR A 61 -22.14 -3.67 -8.61
C THR A 61 -21.90 -2.17 -8.45
N LYS A 62 -22.87 -1.32 -8.81
CA LYS A 62 -22.83 0.13 -8.58
C LYS A 62 -22.63 0.48 -7.11
N ALA A 63 -23.48 -0.07 -6.24
CA ALA A 63 -23.43 0.18 -4.80
C ALA A 63 -22.07 -0.20 -4.20
N THR A 64 -21.54 -1.35 -4.62
CA THR A 64 -20.23 -1.86 -4.22
C THR A 64 -19.10 -0.92 -4.64
N MET A 65 -19.12 -0.46 -5.88
CA MET A 65 -18.10 0.48 -6.38
C MET A 65 -18.19 1.82 -5.65
N ILE A 66 -19.39 2.37 -5.46
CA ILE A 66 -19.60 3.62 -4.71
C ILE A 66 -19.02 3.49 -3.29
N ASP A 67 -19.34 2.41 -2.56
CA ASP A 67 -18.82 2.19 -1.21
C ASP A 67 -17.28 2.10 -1.19
N GLY A 68 -16.70 1.40 -2.15
CA GLY A 68 -15.25 1.28 -2.28
C GLY A 68 -14.55 2.62 -2.52
N TYR A 69 -15.06 3.40 -3.47
CA TYR A 69 -14.45 4.69 -3.84
C TYR A 69 -14.78 5.81 -2.85
N SER A 70 -15.93 5.76 -2.14
CA SER A 70 -16.31 6.78 -1.14
C SER A 70 -15.33 6.87 0.03
N LYS A 71 -14.65 5.79 0.36
CA LYS A 71 -13.60 5.77 1.39
C LYS A 71 -12.43 6.71 1.08
N TYR A 72 -12.19 6.99 -0.20
CA TYR A 72 -11.08 7.81 -0.67
C TYR A 72 -11.52 9.18 -1.21
N LEU A 73 -12.67 9.23 -1.90
CA LEU A 73 -13.16 10.44 -2.58
C LEU A 73 -14.31 11.13 -1.82
N GLY A 74 -14.90 10.47 -0.81
CA GLY A 74 -16.05 11.00 -0.07
C GLY A 74 -17.21 11.32 -1.01
N ASP A 75 -17.80 12.51 -0.85
CA ASP A 75 -18.92 12.99 -1.68
C ASP A 75 -18.50 13.45 -3.08
N LYS A 76 -17.20 13.47 -3.39
CA LYS A 76 -16.64 13.88 -4.69
C LYS A 76 -16.68 12.78 -5.74
N ILE A 77 -17.28 11.63 -5.44
CA ILE A 77 -17.47 10.56 -6.42
C ILE A 77 -18.38 11.01 -7.54
N ASP A 78 -17.93 10.82 -8.76
CA ASP A 78 -18.79 10.98 -9.94
C ASP A 78 -19.58 9.69 -10.19
N ARG A 79 -20.84 9.69 -9.77
CA ARG A 79 -21.73 8.54 -9.93
C ARG A 79 -21.99 8.17 -11.39
N SER A 80 -21.95 9.13 -12.31
CA SER A 80 -22.17 8.84 -13.72
C SER A 80 -21.06 8.00 -14.35
N LEU A 81 -19.81 8.16 -13.88
CA LEU A 81 -18.69 7.29 -14.27
C LEU A 81 -18.88 5.89 -13.72
N ILE A 82 -19.30 5.80 -12.45
CA ILE A 82 -19.57 4.50 -11.80
C ILE A 82 -20.70 3.75 -12.53
N ASP A 83 -21.73 4.45 -12.97
CA ASP A 83 -22.87 3.85 -13.68
C ASP A 83 -22.40 3.17 -14.99
N ILE A 84 -21.56 3.84 -15.78
CA ILE A 84 -21.01 3.29 -17.02
C ILE A 84 -20.12 2.09 -16.71
N ILE A 85 -19.19 2.23 -15.75
CA ILE A 85 -18.22 1.20 -15.44
C ILE A 85 -18.95 -0.03 -14.87
N ALA A 86 -19.85 0.14 -13.89
CA ALA A 86 -20.56 -0.96 -13.24
C ALA A 86 -21.44 -1.76 -14.21
N PHE A 87 -22.15 -1.07 -15.13
CA PHE A 87 -22.91 -1.75 -16.18
C PHE A 87 -22.03 -2.65 -17.02
N ASN A 88 -20.90 -2.12 -17.51
CA ASN A 88 -19.97 -2.87 -18.36
C ASN A 88 -19.20 -3.95 -17.59
N GLU A 89 -18.93 -3.78 -16.29
CA GLU A 89 -18.37 -4.85 -15.46
C GLU A 89 -19.33 -6.05 -15.32
N VAL A 90 -20.64 -5.78 -15.22
CA VAL A 90 -21.65 -6.87 -15.22
C VAL A 90 -21.70 -7.55 -16.59
N VAL A 91 -21.61 -6.79 -17.68
CA VAL A 91 -21.51 -7.38 -19.03
C VAL A 91 -20.26 -8.27 -19.12
N ASN A 92 -19.08 -7.76 -18.73
CA ASN A 92 -17.82 -8.49 -18.78
C ASN A 92 -17.82 -9.74 -17.91
N LYS A 93 -18.37 -9.68 -16.70
CA LYS A 93 -18.52 -10.83 -15.82
C LYS A 93 -19.33 -11.95 -16.50
N ASN A 94 -20.45 -11.59 -17.12
CA ASN A 94 -21.31 -12.58 -17.76
C ASN A 94 -20.67 -13.12 -19.07
N ILE A 95 -19.89 -12.34 -19.81
CA ILE A 95 -19.05 -12.81 -20.90
C ILE A 95 -18.00 -13.80 -20.37
N THR A 96 -17.34 -13.48 -19.25
CA THR A 96 -16.34 -14.37 -18.62
C THR A 96 -16.95 -15.72 -18.21
N LEU A 97 -18.19 -15.75 -17.78
CA LEU A 97 -18.89 -17.01 -17.51
C LEU A 97 -19.08 -17.86 -18.79
N LYS A 98 -19.30 -17.23 -19.96
CA LYS A 98 -19.31 -17.95 -21.25
C LYS A 98 -17.92 -18.49 -21.64
N ILE A 99 -16.89 -17.70 -21.43
CA ILE A 99 -15.50 -18.16 -21.60
C ILE A 99 -15.21 -19.35 -20.68
N ALA A 100 -15.70 -19.30 -19.43
CA ALA A 100 -15.57 -20.39 -18.47
C ALA A 100 -16.22 -21.70 -18.94
N ASP A 101 -17.40 -21.61 -19.55
CA ASP A 101 -18.12 -22.76 -20.10
C ASP A 101 -17.30 -23.43 -21.21
N ASP A 102 -16.74 -22.65 -22.15
CA ASP A 102 -15.90 -23.16 -23.25
C ASP A 102 -14.58 -23.74 -22.73
N LEU A 103 -14.00 -23.12 -21.71
CA LEU A 103 -12.81 -23.63 -21.03
C LEU A 103 -13.12 -24.78 -20.06
N LYS A 104 -14.39 -25.17 -19.87
CA LYS A 104 -14.86 -26.23 -18.95
C LYS A 104 -14.40 -25.99 -17.50
N VAL A 105 -14.43 -24.74 -17.06
CA VAL A 105 -14.13 -24.37 -15.67
C VAL A 105 -15.34 -24.71 -14.79
N LYS A 106 -15.10 -25.41 -13.69
CA LYS A 106 -16.16 -25.81 -12.74
C LYS A 106 -15.68 -25.56 -11.31
N VAL A 107 -16.63 -25.22 -10.45
CA VAL A 107 -16.41 -25.05 -9.01
C VAL A 107 -17.20 -26.13 -8.26
N PRO A 108 -16.58 -26.96 -7.43
CA PRO A 108 -17.27 -27.91 -6.60
C PRO A 108 -18.19 -27.22 -5.57
N GLY A 109 -19.39 -27.75 -5.34
CA GLY A 109 -20.32 -27.19 -4.34
C GLY A 109 -19.76 -27.19 -2.90
N SER A 110 -18.79 -28.07 -2.60
CA SER A 110 -18.03 -28.05 -1.35
C SER A 110 -17.22 -26.77 -1.18
N GLU A 111 -16.55 -26.31 -2.24
CA GLU A 111 -15.75 -25.09 -2.25
C GLU A 111 -16.64 -23.83 -2.07
N VAL A 112 -17.78 -23.79 -2.74
CA VAL A 112 -18.79 -22.73 -2.54
C VAL A 112 -19.25 -22.68 -1.10
N SER A 113 -19.49 -23.85 -0.50
CA SER A 113 -19.93 -23.94 0.89
C SER A 113 -18.84 -23.52 1.87
N GLU A 114 -17.60 -23.95 1.66
CA GLU A 114 -16.45 -23.54 2.46
C GLU A 114 -16.25 -22.02 2.40
N GLN A 115 -16.34 -21.42 1.22
CA GLN A 115 -16.24 -19.97 1.05
C GLN A 115 -17.39 -19.24 1.75
N TYR A 116 -18.61 -19.74 1.64
CA TYR A 116 -19.77 -19.21 2.37
C TYR A 116 -19.51 -19.21 3.89
N ASP A 117 -19.04 -20.34 4.43
CA ASP A 117 -18.81 -20.51 5.86
C ASP A 117 -17.64 -19.63 6.36
N ARG A 118 -16.60 -19.42 5.55
CA ARG A 118 -15.51 -18.45 5.85
C ARG A 118 -16.04 -17.03 5.96
N ILE A 119 -16.91 -16.60 5.02
CA ILE A 119 -17.51 -15.26 5.05
C ILE A 119 -18.43 -15.11 6.27
N GLU A 120 -19.31 -16.10 6.54
CA GLU A 120 -20.17 -16.10 7.73
C GLU A 120 -19.33 -15.97 9.01
N SER A 121 -18.23 -16.72 9.11
CA SER A 121 -17.33 -16.71 10.28
C SER A 121 -16.58 -15.39 10.44
N SER A 122 -16.20 -14.72 9.34
CA SER A 122 -15.48 -13.44 9.39
C SER A 122 -16.33 -12.29 9.95
N ILE A 123 -17.66 -12.41 9.89
CA ILE A 123 -18.60 -11.43 10.44
C ILE A 123 -18.89 -11.68 11.92
N GLY A 124 -18.52 -12.87 12.41
CA GLY A 124 -18.58 -13.21 13.83
C GLY A 124 -19.99 -13.46 14.42
N ASN A 125 -21.07 -13.09 13.72
CA ASN A 125 -22.44 -13.28 14.16
C ASN A 125 -23.37 -13.70 13.02
N ARG A 126 -23.87 -14.93 13.10
CA ARG A 126 -24.75 -15.54 12.08
C ARG A 126 -26.03 -14.75 11.79
N GLU A 127 -26.66 -14.20 12.82
CA GLU A 127 -27.89 -13.40 12.66
C GLU A 127 -27.57 -12.03 12.02
N GLN A 128 -26.42 -11.46 12.32
CA GLN A 128 -25.94 -10.23 11.66
C GLN A 128 -25.66 -10.48 10.18
N PHE A 129 -24.99 -11.58 9.85
CA PHE A 129 -24.74 -11.99 8.47
C PHE A 129 -26.05 -12.21 7.70
N LYS A 130 -27.02 -12.92 8.28
CA LYS A 130 -28.33 -13.14 7.68
C LYS A 130 -29.07 -11.81 7.40
N ARG A 131 -29.07 -10.89 8.36
CA ARG A 131 -29.65 -9.55 8.18
C ARG A 131 -28.97 -8.80 7.05
N MET A 132 -27.66 -8.86 6.98
CA MET A 132 -26.87 -8.23 5.93
C MET A 132 -27.22 -8.77 4.54
N LEU A 133 -27.31 -10.10 4.38
CA LEU A 133 -27.76 -10.73 3.14
C LEU A 133 -29.17 -10.26 2.75
N GLN A 134 -30.11 -10.21 3.72
CA GLN A 134 -31.49 -9.76 3.48
C GLN A 134 -31.55 -8.30 3.02
N VAL A 135 -30.76 -7.43 3.62
CA VAL A 135 -30.65 -6.02 3.22
C VAL A 135 -30.17 -5.89 1.78
N GLN A 136 -29.21 -6.73 1.38
CA GLN A 136 -28.70 -6.78 0.01
C GLN A 136 -29.60 -7.57 -0.96
N GLY A 137 -30.77 -8.00 -0.51
CA GLY A 137 -31.71 -8.75 -1.33
C GLY A 137 -31.27 -10.18 -1.66
N TYR A 138 -30.37 -10.77 -0.85
CA TYR A 138 -29.98 -12.15 -1.00
C TYR A 138 -30.74 -13.08 -0.08
N THR A 139 -31.09 -14.25 -0.60
CA THR A 139 -31.32 -15.45 0.19
C THR A 139 -30.00 -16.21 0.36
N ARG A 140 -29.93 -17.15 1.30
CA ARG A 140 -28.76 -18.04 1.41
C ARG A 140 -28.44 -18.74 0.09
N LYS A 141 -29.46 -19.18 -0.63
CA LYS A 141 -29.34 -19.89 -1.91
C LYS A 141 -28.76 -18.95 -2.99
N SER A 142 -29.41 -17.80 -3.20
CA SER A 142 -28.97 -16.87 -4.24
C SER A 142 -27.59 -16.26 -3.96
N PHE A 143 -27.19 -16.15 -2.68
CA PHE A 143 -25.84 -15.74 -2.34
C PHE A 143 -24.80 -16.81 -2.67
N LYS A 144 -25.10 -18.10 -2.42
CA LYS A 144 -24.22 -19.21 -2.85
C LYS A 144 -24.10 -19.31 -4.37
N GLU A 145 -25.18 -19.07 -5.11
CA GLU A 145 -25.17 -19.00 -6.58
C GLU A 145 -24.28 -17.85 -7.07
N GLU A 146 -24.32 -16.70 -6.40
CA GLU A 146 -23.44 -15.57 -6.71
C GLU A 146 -21.97 -15.84 -6.37
N LEU A 147 -21.70 -16.49 -5.24
CA LEU A 147 -20.36 -16.95 -4.88
C LEU A 147 -19.81 -17.95 -5.91
N GLU A 148 -20.62 -18.89 -6.38
CA GLU A 148 -20.25 -19.86 -7.41
C GLU A 148 -19.82 -19.14 -8.69
N LYS A 149 -20.63 -18.18 -9.18
CA LYS A 149 -20.29 -17.37 -10.36
C LYS A 149 -18.96 -16.63 -10.17
N ASN A 150 -18.75 -16.00 -9.03
CA ASN A 150 -17.52 -15.26 -8.74
C ASN A 150 -16.29 -16.18 -8.66
N LEU A 151 -16.44 -17.37 -8.08
CA LEU A 151 -15.40 -18.40 -8.04
C LEU A 151 -15.09 -18.93 -9.45
N ILE A 152 -16.11 -19.14 -10.31
CA ILE A 152 -15.91 -19.53 -11.71
C ILE A 152 -15.10 -18.47 -12.45
N VAL A 153 -15.46 -17.18 -12.32
CA VAL A 153 -14.71 -16.06 -12.92
C VAL A 153 -13.24 -16.07 -12.47
N ALA A 154 -13.01 -16.18 -11.16
CA ALA A 154 -11.66 -16.20 -10.60
C ALA A 154 -10.83 -17.39 -11.14
N LYS A 155 -11.41 -18.58 -11.15
CA LYS A 155 -10.76 -19.79 -11.69
C LYS A 155 -10.54 -19.75 -13.21
N THR A 156 -11.38 -19.01 -13.92
CA THR A 156 -11.18 -18.79 -15.36
C THR A 156 -9.91 -17.98 -15.62
N LEU A 157 -9.73 -16.88 -14.87
CA LEU A 157 -8.50 -16.10 -14.95
C LEU A 157 -7.27 -16.92 -14.52
N GLU A 158 -7.39 -17.71 -13.45
CA GLU A 158 -6.31 -18.58 -12.99
C GLU A 158 -5.93 -19.60 -14.07
N LYS A 159 -6.91 -20.25 -14.67
CA LYS A 159 -6.69 -21.23 -15.75
C LYS A 159 -6.04 -20.61 -17.00
N ILE A 160 -6.44 -19.40 -17.38
CA ILE A 160 -5.80 -18.67 -18.48
C ILE A 160 -4.34 -18.40 -18.14
N ARG A 161 -4.04 -17.90 -16.94
CA ARG A 161 -2.67 -17.63 -16.46
C ARG A 161 -1.81 -18.89 -16.38
N GLU A 162 -2.39 -20.01 -15.96
CA GLU A 162 -1.68 -21.31 -15.93
C GLU A 162 -1.28 -21.79 -17.31
N ASN A 163 -2.13 -21.56 -18.32
CA ASN A 163 -1.89 -21.97 -19.71
C ASN A 163 -0.83 -21.11 -20.41
N VAL A 164 -0.45 -19.96 -19.87
CA VAL A 164 0.62 -19.12 -20.43
C VAL A 164 1.93 -19.90 -20.47
N VAL A 165 2.50 -20.03 -21.66
CA VAL A 165 3.82 -20.61 -21.89
C VAL A 165 4.85 -19.49 -21.92
N LEU A 166 5.88 -19.61 -21.10
CA LEU A 166 6.99 -18.66 -21.02
C LEU A 166 8.25 -19.31 -21.57
N THR A 167 9.04 -18.55 -22.31
CA THR A 167 10.37 -18.95 -22.75
C THR A 167 11.43 -18.57 -21.70
N GLU A 168 12.58 -19.24 -21.74
CA GLU A 168 13.71 -18.88 -20.87
C GLU A 168 14.26 -17.47 -21.20
N ASP A 169 14.16 -17.06 -22.47
CA ASP A 169 14.60 -15.73 -22.90
C ASP A 169 13.72 -14.64 -22.28
N GLU A 170 12.39 -14.79 -22.25
CA GLU A 170 11.48 -13.86 -21.61
C GLU A 170 11.71 -13.75 -20.09
N ILE A 171 12.00 -14.87 -19.44
CA ILE A 171 12.31 -14.89 -18.00
C ILE A 171 13.61 -14.15 -17.76
N LYS A 172 14.62 -14.35 -18.61
CA LYS A 172 15.92 -13.70 -18.51
C LYS A 172 15.83 -12.20 -18.80
N GLU A 173 15.13 -11.80 -19.84
CA GLU A 173 14.90 -10.40 -20.21
C GLU A 173 14.23 -9.65 -19.06
N PHE A 174 13.14 -10.20 -18.50
CA PHE A 174 12.47 -9.61 -17.35
C PHE A 174 13.38 -9.51 -16.13
N TYR A 175 14.24 -10.50 -15.90
CA TYR A 175 15.22 -10.44 -14.82
C TYR A 175 16.26 -9.34 -15.06
N ASP A 176 16.83 -9.28 -16.25
CA ASP A 176 17.91 -8.33 -16.60
C ASP A 176 17.40 -6.88 -16.46
N GLU A 177 16.18 -6.59 -16.89
CA GLU A 177 15.54 -5.28 -16.74
C GLU A 177 15.23 -4.92 -15.28
N ASN A 178 14.95 -5.91 -14.44
CA ASN A 178 14.43 -5.71 -13.08
C ASN A 178 15.39 -6.13 -11.98
N GLN A 179 16.61 -6.60 -12.30
CA GLN A 179 17.57 -7.17 -11.35
C GLN A 179 17.80 -6.25 -10.14
N TYR A 180 18.06 -4.98 -10.36
CA TYR A 180 18.35 -4.04 -9.28
C TYR A 180 17.11 -3.34 -8.74
N THR A 181 16.09 -3.19 -9.56
CA THR A 181 14.87 -2.46 -9.22
C THR A 181 13.86 -3.29 -8.44
N MET A 182 13.65 -4.55 -8.83
CA MET A 182 12.70 -5.46 -8.20
C MET A 182 13.36 -6.52 -7.32
N PHE A 183 14.53 -7.01 -7.71
CA PHE A 183 15.16 -8.17 -7.10
C PHE A 183 16.35 -7.82 -6.20
N ASN A 184 16.69 -6.52 -6.04
CA ASN A 184 17.76 -6.04 -5.18
C ASN A 184 19.12 -6.72 -5.45
N GLY A 185 19.42 -7.03 -6.72
CA GLY A 185 20.66 -7.69 -7.13
C GLY A 185 20.74 -9.20 -6.81
N LYS A 186 19.65 -9.84 -6.39
CA LYS A 186 19.60 -11.30 -6.20
C LYS A 186 19.84 -12.01 -7.52
N LYS A 187 20.42 -13.21 -7.47
CA LYS A 187 20.67 -14.02 -8.68
C LYS A 187 19.36 -14.53 -9.29
N LEU A 188 19.35 -14.76 -10.60
CA LEU A 188 18.18 -15.26 -11.32
C LEU A 188 17.59 -16.53 -10.68
N ASP A 189 18.42 -17.49 -10.31
CA ASP A 189 17.95 -18.76 -9.71
C ASP A 189 17.18 -18.55 -8.39
N GLU A 190 17.51 -17.50 -7.63
CA GLU A 190 16.84 -17.19 -6.35
C GLU A 190 15.46 -16.54 -6.55
N VAL A 191 15.19 -15.98 -7.72
CA VAL A 191 13.98 -15.19 -8.00
C VAL A 191 13.15 -15.74 -9.17
N LYS A 192 13.63 -16.78 -9.86
CA LYS A 192 13.02 -17.35 -11.07
C LYS A 192 11.55 -17.69 -10.89
N ASP A 193 11.18 -18.36 -9.79
CA ASP A 193 9.78 -18.70 -9.50
C ASP A 193 8.89 -17.47 -9.35
N SER A 194 9.43 -16.40 -8.74
CA SER A 194 8.73 -15.13 -8.61
C SER A 194 8.53 -14.43 -9.95
N ILE A 195 9.53 -14.50 -10.82
CA ILE A 195 9.48 -13.96 -12.20
C ILE A 195 8.44 -14.72 -13.01
N VAL A 196 8.49 -16.04 -13.01
CA VAL A 196 7.52 -16.89 -13.72
C VAL A 196 6.10 -16.56 -13.29
N LYS A 197 5.86 -16.40 -11.98
CA LYS A 197 4.55 -16.01 -11.46
C LYS A 197 4.10 -14.64 -11.94
N GLU A 198 4.99 -13.65 -11.90
CA GLU A 198 4.69 -12.28 -12.34
C GLU A 198 4.41 -12.22 -13.86
N LEU A 199 5.24 -12.86 -14.67
CA LEU A 199 5.06 -12.92 -16.11
C LEU A 199 3.77 -13.65 -16.51
N LYS A 200 3.44 -14.75 -15.84
CA LYS A 200 2.16 -15.45 -16.07
C LYS A 200 0.96 -14.58 -15.67
N GLU A 201 1.09 -13.76 -14.64
CA GLU A 201 0.03 -12.81 -14.25
C GLU A 201 -0.14 -11.71 -15.30
N ILE A 202 0.96 -11.14 -15.79
CA ILE A 202 0.94 -10.08 -16.82
C ILE A 202 0.36 -10.62 -18.13
N LYS A 203 0.96 -11.67 -18.70
CA LYS A 203 0.54 -12.24 -19.98
C LYS A 203 -0.84 -12.90 -19.92
N GLY A 204 -1.19 -13.53 -18.80
CA GLY A 204 -2.51 -14.11 -18.63
C GLY A 204 -3.61 -13.06 -18.51
N ASN A 205 -3.33 -11.88 -17.96
CA ASN A 205 -4.28 -10.76 -17.98
C ASN A 205 -4.46 -10.20 -19.40
N GLU A 206 -3.40 -10.13 -20.18
CA GLU A 206 -3.45 -9.73 -21.59
C GLU A 206 -4.27 -10.73 -22.42
N GLU A 207 -3.97 -12.03 -22.31
CA GLU A 207 -4.71 -13.09 -22.98
C GLU A 207 -6.20 -13.09 -22.59
N TYR A 208 -6.51 -12.88 -21.31
CA TYR A 208 -7.89 -12.70 -20.86
C TYR A 208 -8.56 -11.50 -21.51
N ALA A 209 -7.87 -10.36 -21.61
CA ALA A 209 -8.41 -9.16 -22.21
C ALA A 209 -8.71 -9.35 -23.71
N VAL A 210 -7.82 -10.05 -24.44
CA VAL A 210 -8.03 -10.44 -25.84
C VAL A 210 -9.24 -11.37 -25.98
N LEU A 211 -9.34 -12.40 -25.15
CA LEU A 211 -10.48 -13.31 -25.14
C LEU A 211 -11.79 -12.57 -24.85
N LEU A 212 -11.80 -11.69 -23.85
CA LEU A 212 -12.97 -10.90 -23.49
C LEU A 212 -13.47 -10.07 -24.69
N GLU A 213 -12.55 -9.42 -25.40
CA GLU A 213 -12.89 -8.61 -26.58
C GLU A 213 -13.42 -9.48 -27.74
N GLN A 214 -12.77 -10.62 -28.00
CA GLN A 214 -13.22 -11.58 -29.03
C GLN A 214 -14.63 -12.11 -28.74
N TYR A 215 -14.95 -12.39 -27.45
CA TYR A 215 -16.28 -12.84 -27.05
C TYR A 215 -17.29 -11.71 -27.09
N ARG A 216 -16.92 -10.50 -26.68
CA ARG A 216 -17.76 -9.30 -26.75
C ARG A 216 -18.23 -9.04 -28.19
N ASN A 217 -17.35 -9.20 -29.19
CA ASN A 217 -17.66 -9.04 -30.60
C ASN A 217 -18.56 -10.15 -31.18
N LYS A 218 -18.65 -11.30 -30.54
CA LYS A 218 -19.47 -12.44 -30.97
C LYS A 218 -20.82 -12.50 -30.26
N ILE A 219 -20.87 -12.11 -29.00
CA ILE A 219 -22.04 -12.22 -28.12
C ILE A 219 -23.03 -11.10 -28.39
N LYS A 220 -24.30 -11.44 -28.49
CA LYS A 220 -25.38 -10.45 -28.70
C LYS A 220 -25.82 -9.85 -27.38
N LEU A 221 -25.56 -8.55 -27.20
CA LEU A 221 -26.15 -7.72 -26.16
C LEU A 221 -27.42 -7.05 -26.72
N ASP A 222 -28.60 -7.43 -26.20
CA ASP A 222 -29.85 -6.89 -26.69
C ASP A 222 -30.91 -6.68 -25.57
N ASN A 223 -32.07 -6.17 -25.94
CA ASN A 223 -33.18 -5.91 -25.02
C ASN A 223 -32.75 -5.17 -23.75
N ILE A 224 -31.93 -4.12 -23.91
CA ILE A 224 -31.46 -3.28 -22.81
C ILE A 224 -32.62 -2.46 -22.30
N ALA A 225 -32.83 -2.40 -20.99
CA ALA A 225 -33.86 -1.57 -20.38
C ALA A 225 -33.49 -0.08 -20.51
N ASP A 226 -34.47 0.78 -20.73
CA ASP A 226 -34.30 2.19 -21.12
C ASP A 226 -33.33 2.95 -20.21
N GLU A 227 -33.38 2.72 -18.91
CA GLU A 227 -32.54 3.35 -17.92
C GLU A 227 -31.03 3.02 -18.05
N TYR A 228 -30.68 1.97 -18.79
CA TYR A 228 -29.29 1.52 -18.97
C TYR A 228 -28.70 1.88 -20.36
N PHE A 229 -29.49 2.41 -21.30
CA PHE A 229 -28.98 2.75 -22.64
C PHE A 229 -27.81 3.74 -22.61
N ALA A 230 -27.81 4.67 -21.66
CA ALA A 230 -26.74 5.65 -21.51
C ALA A 230 -25.41 5.04 -21.09
N TYR A 231 -25.42 3.83 -20.52
CA TYR A 231 -24.24 3.16 -19.94
C TYR A 231 -23.58 2.16 -20.90
N VAL A 232 -24.29 1.86 -22.01
CA VAL A 232 -23.74 0.98 -23.05
C VAL A 232 -22.46 1.57 -23.61
N GLU A 233 -21.48 0.72 -23.82
CA GLU A 233 -20.22 1.10 -24.43
C GLU A 233 -20.44 1.60 -25.87
N LYS A 234 -19.87 2.75 -26.18
CA LYS A 234 -19.97 3.41 -27.50
C LYS A 234 -18.77 4.33 -27.74
N PRO A 235 -18.45 4.61 -29.01
CA PRO A 235 -17.38 5.55 -29.33
C PRO A 235 -17.59 6.92 -28.69
N GLU A 236 -16.52 7.53 -28.18
CA GLU A 236 -16.47 8.87 -27.61
C GLU A 236 -15.40 9.76 -28.23
N LEU A 237 -14.18 9.22 -28.49
CA LEU A 237 -13.12 9.88 -29.23
C LEU A 237 -12.63 8.97 -30.34
N GLU A 238 -12.33 9.54 -31.50
CA GLU A 238 -11.79 8.81 -32.63
C GLU A 238 -10.65 9.60 -33.28
N SER A 239 -9.54 8.95 -33.56
CA SER A 239 -8.42 9.52 -34.30
C SER A 239 -7.60 8.43 -34.98
N ASP A 240 -7.27 8.63 -36.25
CA ASP A 240 -6.37 7.78 -37.04
C ASP A 240 -6.70 6.27 -36.99
N GLY A 241 -8.00 5.92 -36.89
CA GLY A 241 -8.49 4.55 -36.81
C GLY A 241 -8.53 3.95 -35.38
N PHE A 242 -8.13 4.71 -34.38
CA PHE A 242 -8.30 4.33 -32.98
C PHE A 242 -9.60 4.91 -32.42
N VAL A 243 -10.30 4.12 -31.64
CA VAL A 243 -11.58 4.47 -31.02
C VAL A 243 -11.46 4.33 -29.51
N VAL A 244 -11.63 5.45 -28.79
CA VAL A 244 -11.77 5.47 -27.32
C VAL A 244 -13.25 5.48 -27.00
N THR A 245 -13.71 4.54 -26.18
CA THR A 245 -15.11 4.43 -25.80
C THR A 245 -15.44 5.29 -24.57
N ASN A 246 -16.72 5.50 -24.33
CA ASN A 246 -17.19 6.13 -23.08
C ASN A 246 -16.79 5.31 -21.84
N LEU A 247 -16.60 4.01 -21.97
CA LEU A 247 -16.10 3.15 -20.89
C LEU A 247 -14.63 3.42 -20.59
N ASP A 248 -13.79 3.49 -21.63
CA ASP A 248 -12.37 3.82 -21.51
C ASP A 248 -12.19 5.20 -20.87
N MET A 249 -12.94 6.19 -21.38
CA MET A 249 -12.94 7.54 -20.85
C MET A 249 -13.42 7.58 -19.38
N ALA A 250 -14.47 6.82 -19.03
CA ALA A 250 -14.97 6.75 -17.66
C ALA A 250 -13.94 6.14 -16.71
N ARG A 251 -13.29 5.04 -17.10
CA ARG A 251 -12.22 4.39 -16.31
C ARG A 251 -11.04 5.33 -16.09
N LYS A 252 -10.58 5.99 -17.15
CA LYS A 252 -9.44 6.92 -17.07
C LYS A 252 -9.79 8.15 -16.23
N THR A 253 -10.98 8.71 -16.38
CA THR A 253 -11.45 9.86 -15.60
C THR A 253 -11.59 9.49 -14.13
N LEU A 254 -12.14 8.33 -13.80
CA LEU A 254 -12.21 7.84 -12.42
C LEU A 254 -10.82 7.70 -11.79
N GLN A 255 -9.84 7.20 -12.55
CA GLN A 255 -8.44 7.12 -12.13
C GLN A 255 -7.86 8.51 -11.84
N ASN A 256 -8.12 9.49 -12.72
CA ASN A 256 -7.64 10.86 -12.59
C ASN A 256 -8.35 11.65 -11.46
N LEU A 257 -9.54 11.25 -11.01
CA LEU A 257 -10.21 11.87 -9.85
C LEU A 257 -9.35 11.79 -8.58
N PHE A 258 -8.58 10.73 -8.40
CA PHE A 258 -7.64 10.62 -7.27
C PHE A 258 -6.51 11.64 -7.36
N LEU A 259 -5.99 11.88 -8.58
CA LEU A 259 -4.91 12.85 -8.82
C LEU A 259 -5.38 14.30 -8.68
N THR A 260 -6.65 14.56 -9.00
CA THR A 260 -7.26 15.88 -8.97
C THR A 260 -8.04 16.17 -7.68
N ASN A 261 -7.92 15.31 -6.67
CA ASN A 261 -8.66 15.43 -5.43
C ASN A 261 -10.18 15.57 -5.63
N GLY A 262 -10.71 14.84 -6.62
CA GLY A 262 -12.14 14.80 -6.95
C GLY A 262 -12.64 15.95 -7.84
N ASP A 263 -11.76 16.73 -8.44
CA ASP A 263 -12.14 17.71 -9.48
C ASP A 263 -12.44 16.98 -10.80
N ARG A 264 -13.73 16.89 -11.11
CA ARG A 264 -14.24 16.14 -12.26
C ARG A 264 -13.83 16.73 -13.62
N GLU A 265 -13.90 18.04 -13.75
CA GLU A 265 -13.59 18.71 -15.02
C GLU A 265 -12.11 18.52 -15.35
N LYS A 266 -11.26 18.77 -14.37
CA LYS A 266 -9.82 18.58 -14.51
C LYS A 266 -9.45 17.11 -14.74
N ALA A 267 -10.11 16.17 -14.04
CA ALA A 267 -9.89 14.74 -14.26
C ALA A 267 -10.24 14.31 -15.70
N ARG A 268 -11.35 14.83 -16.24
CA ARG A 268 -11.77 14.55 -17.62
C ARG A 268 -10.84 15.20 -18.65
N GLU A 269 -10.36 16.42 -18.38
CA GLU A 269 -9.36 17.10 -19.21
C GLU A 269 -8.07 16.29 -19.30
N LEU A 270 -7.53 15.87 -18.17
CA LEU A 270 -6.34 14.98 -18.10
C LEU A 270 -6.56 13.65 -18.84
N SER A 271 -7.79 13.13 -18.84
CA SER A 271 -8.10 11.88 -19.56
C SER A 271 -8.09 12.09 -21.07
N LYS A 272 -8.64 13.22 -21.54
CA LYS A 272 -8.57 13.58 -22.97
C LYS A 272 -7.14 13.80 -23.41
N GLU A 273 -6.37 14.60 -22.66
CA GLU A 273 -4.95 14.83 -22.93
C GLU A 273 -4.16 13.52 -23.00
N TYR A 274 -4.43 12.57 -22.09
CA TYR A 274 -3.83 11.24 -22.13
C TYR A 274 -4.10 10.54 -23.46
N TYR A 275 -5.37 10.46 -23.90
CA TYR A 275 -5.70 9.76 -25.15
C TYR A 275 -5.22 10.53 -26.39
N ASP A 276 -5.25 11.85 -26.40
CA ASP A 276 -4.67 12.66 -27.47
C ASP A 276 -3.16 12.38 -27.64
N ASN A 277 -2.44 12.22 -26.53
CA ASN A 277 -1.03 11.85 -26.56
C ASN A 277 -0.84 10.40 -27.05
N GLN A 278 -1.70 9.45 -26.62
CA GLN A 278 -1.64 8.07 -27.12
C GLN A 278 -1.89 8.02 -28.63
N PHE A 279 -2.85 8.78 -29.15
CA PHE A 279 -3.09 8.87 -30.60
C PHE A 279 -1.86 9.36 -31.37
N LYS A 280 -1.20 10.42 -30.87
CA LYS A 280 0.03 10.95 -31.52
C LYS A 280 1.15 9.92 -31.54
N LEU A 281 1.39 9.23 -30.44
CA LEU A 281 2.43 8.20 -30.33
C LEU A 281 2.11 6.99 -31.23
N ALA A 282 0.87 6.49 -31.21
CA ALA A 282 0.46 5.36 -32.04
C ALA A 282 0.52 5.71 -33.53
N LYS A 283 0.13 6.94 -33.91
CA LYS A 283 0.25 7.44 -35.29
C LYS A 283 1.71 7.46 -35.75
N GLU A 284 2.63 7.95 -34.94
CA GLU A 284 4.06 7.94 -35.25
C GLU A 284 4.60 6.51 -35.36
N ALA A 285 4.18 5.61 -34.46
CA ALA A 285 4.56 4.20 -34.52
C ALA A 285 4.12 3.56 -35.85
N VAL A 286 2.86 3.77 -36.25
CA VAL A 286 2.33 3.29 -37.54
C VAL A 286 3.09 3.89 -38.73
N ALA A 287 3.40 5.19 -38.67
CA ALA A 287 4.17 5.88 -39.72
C ALA A 287 5.59 5.29 -39.88
N ARG A 288 6.17 4.77 -38.79
CA ARG A 288 7.46 4.05 -38.80
C ARG A 288 7.33 2.58 -39.20
N GLY A 289 6.14 2.11 -39.55
CA GLY A 289 5.89 0.72 -39.95
C GLY A 289 5.78 -0.28 -38.81
N ILE A 290 5.64 0.19 -37.57
CA ILE A 290 5.42 -0.66 -36.40
C ILE A 290 4.01 -1.25 -36.49
N LYS A 291 3.91 -2.55 -36.29
CA LYS A 291 2.64 -3.29 -36.30
C LYS A 291 2.45 -3.96 -34.95
N VAL A 292 1.25 -3.87 -34.42
CA VAL A 292 0.84 -4.58 -33.20
C VAL A 292 -0.32 -5.52 -33.52
N ASP A 293 -0.62 -6.45 -32.63
CA ASP A 293 -1.78 -7.34 -32.81
C ASP A 293 -3.08 -6.51 -32.77
N GLU A 294 -3.84 -6.56 -33.83
CA GLU A 294 -5.11 -5.84 -33.97
C GLU A 294 -6.21 -6.38 -33.03
N ASN A 295 -6.04 -7.59 -32.49
CA ASN A 295 -6.98 -8.17 -31.54
C ASN A 295 -6.78 -7.69 -30.11
N LEU A 296 -5.69 -6.97 -29.81
CA LEU A 296 -5.46 -6.38 -28.50
C LEU A 296 -6.52 -5.33 -28.17
N PRO A 297 -7.03 -5.27 -26.95
CA PRO A 297 -7.79 -4.13 -26.45
C PRO A 297 -7.00 -2.82 -26.53
N LEU A 298 -7.69 -1.69 -26.62
CA LEU A 298 -7.10 -0.39 -26.92
C LEU A 298 -5.91 -0.02 -26.02
N ASP A 299 -6.05 -0.17 -24.71
CA ASP A 299 -4.98 0.18 -23.77
C ASP A 299 -3.72 -0.70 -23.98
N TYR A 300 -3.88 -1.97 -24.33
CA TYR A 300 -2.77 -2.86 -24.66
C TYR A 300 -2.13 -2.49 -26.01
N LYS A 301 -2.94 -2.12 -27.02
CA LYS A 301 -2.41 -1.60 -28.30
C LYS A 301 -1.55 -0.36 -28.08
N PHE A 302 -2.02 0.60 -27.29
CA PHE A 302 -1.23 1.80 -26.98
C PHE A 302 0.06 1.47 -26.21
N ALA A 303 -0.01 0.57 -25.24
CA ALA A 303 1.17 0.14 -24.50
C ALA A 303 2.21 -0.52 -25.43
N GLU A 304 1.75 -1.38 -26.34
CA GLU A 304 2.62 -2.06 -27.30
C GLU A 304 3.21 -1.07 -28.32
N TYR A 305 2.39 -0.17 -28.91
CA TYR A 305 2.90 0.87 -29.79
C TYR A 305 3.95 1.75 -29.10
N ASN A 306 3.73 2.12 -27.85
CA ASN A 306 4.66 2.95 -27.10
C ASN A 306 5.98 2.21 -26.84
N ARG A 307 5.91 0.93 -26.48
CA ARG A 307 7.09 0.08 -26.26
C ARG A 307 7.91 -0.06 -27.54
N GLU A 308 7.28 -0.47 -28.61
CA GLU A 308 7.94 -0.69 -29.90
C GLU A 308 8.48 0.63 -30.49
N LEU A 309 7.75 1.75 -30.33
CA LEU A 309 8.22 3.06 -30.77
C LEU A 309 9.45 3.50 -29.98
N PHE A 310 9.44 3.28 -28.66
CA PHE A 310 10.59 3.57 -27.82
C PHE A 310 11.83 2.77 -28.26
N GLU A 311 11.70 1.46 -28.47
CA GLU A 311 12.80 0.62 -28.94
C GLU A 311 13.25 0.99 -30.36
N ASN A 312 12.33 1.32 -31.26
CA ASN A 312 12.65 1.80 -32.60
C ASN A 312 13.49 3.10 -32.54
N ILE A 313 13.09 4.05 -31.70
CA ILE A 313 13.86 5.29 -31.48
C ILE A 313 15.22 4.96 -30.88
N LYS A 314 15.28 4.15 -29.82
CA LYS A 314 16.49 3.75 -29.13
C LYS A 314 17.50 3.14 -30.09
N ASN A 315 17.05 2.23 -30.96
CA ASN A 315 17.89 1.55 -31.93
C ASN A 315 18.35 2.46 -33.09
N SER A 316 17.67 3.57 -33.33
CA SER A 316 18.08 4.55 -34.34
C SER A 316 19.18 5.51 -33.86
N LEU A 317 19.41 5.59 -32.55
CA LEU A 317 20.38 6.49 -31.93
C LEU A 317 21.80 5.91 -31.99
N ASN A 318 22.75 6.73 -32.44
CA ASN A 318 24.15 6.36 -32.53
C ASN A 318 25.01 7.45 -31.84
N PRO A 319 25.13 7.42 -30.49
CA PRO A 319 25.86 8.46 -29.76
C PRO A 319 27.38 8.38 -30.01
N THR A 320 28.00 9.56 -30.11
CA THR A 320 29.46 9.64 -30.14
C THR A 320 30.04 9.52 -28.71
N ASP A 321 31.34 9.22 -28.64
CA ASP A 321 32.04 9.16 -27.36
C ASP A 321 32.05 10.51 -26.61
N GLU A 322 32.02 11.63 -27.33
CA GLU A 322 31.89 12.97 -26.76
C GLU A 322 30.55 13.17 -26.07
N GLN A 323 29.46 12.75 -26.72
CA GLN A 323 28.11 12.83 -26.16
C GLN A 323 27.99 11.95 -24.90
N LEU A 324 28.55 10.76 -24.94
CA LEU A 324 28.56 9.85 -23.79
C LEU A 324 29.40 10.42 -22.64
N LYS A 325 30.53 11.04 -22.90
CA LYS A 325 31.35 11.71 -21.87
C LYS A 325 30.64 12.91 -21.26
N GLU A 326 29.97 13.71 -22.08
CA GLU A 326 29.16 14.84 -21.58
C GLU A 326 28.04 14.36 -20.67
N PHE A 327 27.30 13.34 -21.08
CA PHE A 327 26.22 12.73 -20.29
C PHE A 327 26.77 12.16 -18.97
N PHE A 328 27.88 11.41 -19.03
CA PHE A 328 28.55 10.89 -17.84
C PHE A 328 28.97 12.00 -16.87
N ASN A 329 29.57 13.08 -17.37
CA ASN A 329 29.99 14.18 -16.51
C ASN A 329 28.82 14.89 -15.82
N LYS A 330 27.68 15.05 -16.52
CA LYS A 330 26.45 15.61 -15.95
C LYS A 330 25.81 14.70 -14.90
N ASN A 331 25.95 13.39 -15.07
CA ASN A 331 25.31 12.38 -14.25
C ASN A 331 26.30 11.55 -13.41
N ARG A 332 27.51 12.04 -13.19
CA ARG A 332 28.63 11.30 -12.59
C ARG A 332 28.25 10.60 -11.29
N MET A 333 27.50 11.28 -10.42
CA MET A 333 27.07 10.72 -9.14
C MET A 333 26.23 9.43 -9.28
N ALA A 334 25.59 9.20 -10.42
CA ALA A 334 24.85 7.96 -10.67
C ALA A 334 25.74 6.74 -10.91
N TYR A 335 27.02 6.97 -11.18
CA TYR A 335 28.02 5.94 -11.48
C TYR A 335 29.08 5.80 -10.39
N ASP A 336 29.21 6.78 -9.51
CA ASP A 336 30.12 6.70 -8.37
C ASP A 336 29.66 5.62 -7.38
N VAL A 337 30.64 4.93 -6.79
CA VAL A 337 30.37 4.03 -5.67
C VAL A 337 30.51 4.83 -4.38
N PHE A 338 29.39 4.97 -3.68
CA PHE A 338 29.37 5.68 -2.40
C PHE A 338 29.76 4.76 -1.24
N PRO A 339 30.32 5.34 -0.17
CA PRO A 339 30.68 4.56 1.02
C PRO A 339 29.46 3.85 1.60
N SER A 340 29.64 2.58 1.90
CA SER A 340 28.64 1.79 2.61
C SER A 340 29.29 0.72 3.49
N SER A 341 28.56 0.25 4.47
CA SER A 341 28.99 -0.84 5.34
C SER A 341 27.87 -1.84 5.54
N ASP A 342 28.23 -3.11 5.70
CA ASP A 342 27.33 -4.11 6.24
C ASP A 342 27.76 -4.38 7.70
N ALA A 343 26.79 -4.41 8.60
CA ALA A 343 27.05 -4.69 10.00
C ALA A 343 25.95 -5.54 10.63
N TYR A 344 26.35 -6.46 11.48
CA TYR A 344 25.42 -6.98 12.48
C TYR A 344 25.14 -5.90 13.52
N ILE A 345 23.88 -5.73 13.89
CA ILE A 345 23.46 -4.76 14.91
C ILE A 345 22.45 -5.45 15.81
N ALA A 346 22.63 -5.31 17.11
CA ALA A 346 21.65 -5.61 18.13
C ALA A 346 21.32 -4.35 18.91
N ILE A 347 20.03 -4.08 19.13
CA ILE A 347 19.52 -2.93 19.85
C ILE A 347 18.88 -3.43 21.13
N LEU A 348 19.38 -2.93 22.26
CA LEU A 348 18.89 -3.29 23.56
C LEU A 348 18.15 -2.13 24.20
N LYS A 349 16.96 -2.42 24.70
CA LYS A 349 16.17 -1.49 25.50
C LYS A 349 16.78 -1.37 26.88
N VAL A 350 16.85 -0.15 27.39
CA VAL A 350 17.15 0.14 28.78
C VAL A 350 15.87 0.67 29.43
N ASP A 351 15.37 -0.03 30.41
CA ASP A 351 14.25 0.45 31.22
C ASP A 351 14.78 1.29 32.38
N PRO A 352 14.08 2.37 32.80
CA PRO A 352 14.46 3.15 33.97
C PRO A 352 14.55 2.27 35.22
N SER A 353 15.61 2.46 35.98
CA SER A 353 15.79 1.80 37.27
C SER A 353 14.78 2.32 38.32
N GLU A 354 14.66 1.62 39.44
CA GLU A 354 13.85 2.10 40.55
C GLU A 354 14.36 3.45 41.10
N ALA A 355 15.65 3.73 41.01
CA ALA A 355 16.23 5.02 41.36
C ALA A 355 15.78 6.11 40.37
N ASP A 356 15.74 5.85 39.08
CA ASP A 356 15.26 6.78 38.06
C ASP A 356 13.77 7.07 38.21
N LYS A 357 12.96 6.06 38.52
CA LYS A 357 11.53 6.22 38.85
C LYS A 357 11.31 7.07 40.11
N ALA A 358 12.12 6.82 41.15
CA ALA A 358 12.08 7.58 42.38
C ALA A 358 12.43 9.06 42.13
N ALA A 359 13.45 9.34 41.33
CA ALA A 359 13.84 10.69 40.95
C ALA A 359 12.73 11.43 40.17
N ALA A 360 12.05 10.74 39.24
CA ALA A 360 10.89 11.28 38.53
C ALA A 360 9.73 11.59 39.49
N LYS A 361 9.47 10.73 40.47
CA LYS A 361 8.43 10.94 41.49
C LYS A 361 8.78 12.11 42.40
N GLU A 362 10.04 12.25 42.79
CA GLU A 362 10.50 13.40 43.58
C GLU A 362 10.31 14.72 42.82
N LYS A 363 10.74 14.76 41.53
CA LYS A 363 10.52 15.91 40.66
C LYS A 363 9.02 16.24 40.50
N ALA A 364 8.16 15.23 40.33
CA ALA A 364 6.71 15.42 40.26
C ALA A 364 6.15 16.01 41.58
N ASN A 365 6.59 15.51 42.71
CA ASN A 365 6.20 16.07 44.04
C ASN A 365 6.66 17.52 44.22
N GLU A 366 7.85 17.86 43.74
CA GLU A 366 8.33 19.27 43.81
C GLU A 366 7.52 20.20 42.92
N LEU A 367 7.12 19.76 41.74
CA LEU A 367 6.24 20.49 40.84
C LEU A 367 4.85 20.64 41.46
N LEU A 368 4.29 19.59 42.04
CA LEU A 368 2.96 19.59 42.66
C LEU A 368 2.85 20.66 43.78
N LYS A 369 3.90 20.85 44.57
CA LYS A 369 3.94 21.89 45.61
C LYS A 369 3.83 23.31 45.05
N LYS A 370 4.17 23.54 43.81
CA LYS A 370 4.16 24.85 43.12
C LYS A 370 2.92 25.06 42.27
N LEU A 371 2.11 23.99 42.04
CA LEU A 371 0.94 24.03 41.17
C LEU A 371 -0.25 24.70 41.87
N THR A 372 -0.93 25.54 41.12
CA THR A 372 -2.28 26.06 41.40
C THR A 372 -3.14 25.84 40.15
N VAL A 373 -4.46 25.96 40.30
CA VAL A 373 -5.37 25.82 39.14
C VAL A 373 -5.06 26.89 38.09
N GLU A 374 -4.71 28.12 38.53
CA GLU A 374 -4.44 29.26 37.65
C GLU A 374 -3.13 29.10 36.86
N ASN A 375 -2.09 28.49 37.46
CA ASN A 375 -0.79 28.34 36.79
C ASN A 375 -0.60 26.98 36.09
N PHE A 376 -1.58 26.08 36.18
CA PHE A 376 -1.42 24.70 35.70
C PHE A 376 -1.02 24.61 34.22
N ALA A 377 -1.71 25.37 33.37
CA ALA A 377 -1.44 25.34 31.91
C ALA A 377 -0.03 25.84 31.55
N ASP A 378 0.47 26.88 32.26
CA ASP A 378 1.81 27.41 32.03
C ASP A 378 2.87 26.43 32.56
N MET A 379 2.66 25.89 33.75
CA MET A 379 3.53 24.84 34.30
C MET A 379 3.55 23.57 33.43
N ALA A 380 2.43 23.20 32.79
CA ALA A 380 2.37 22.09 31.84
C ALA A 380 3.21 22.36 30.60
N ARG A 381 3.14 23.57 30.01
CA ARG A 381 3.96 23.94 28.85
C ARG A 381 5.47 23.89 29.15
N GLU A 382 5.85 24.21 30.38
CA GLU A 382 7.27 24.28 30.76
C GLU A 382 7.86 22.95 31.24
N ASN A 383 7.04 22.08 31.84
CA ASN A 383 7.53 20.95 32.62
C ASN A 383 7.04 19.57 32.16
N THR A 384 6.11 19.47 31.19
CA THR A 384 5.70 18.16 30.69
C THR A 384 6.74 17.59 29.75
N ASP A 385 6.98 16.31 29.86
CA ASP A 385 7.84 15.57 28.92
C ASP A 385 7.08 15.13 27.65
N GLU A 386 5.82 15.52 27.49
CA GLU A 386 5.00 15.25 26.30
C GLU A 386 5.21 16.29 25.20
N SER A 387 5.52 15.85 23.98
CA SER A 387 6.02 16.71 22.90
C SER A 387 4.99 17.66 22.24
N ASN A 388 3.68 17.53 22.51
CA ASN A 388 2.61 18.33 21.88
C ASN A 388 1.54 18.79 22.89
N SER A 389 1.93 19.10 24.10
CA SER A 389 1.00 19.51 25.14
C SER A 389 0.44 20.92 24.89
N ASN A 390 -0.86 21.03 24.67
CA ASN A 390 -1.59 22.32 24.66
C ASN A 390 -1.90 22.81 26.09
N GLY A 391 -0.86 23.11 26.88
CA GLY A 391 -1.02 23.45 28.28
C GLY A 391 -1.55 22.28 29.13
N GLY A 392 -1.29 21.05 28.68
CA GLY A 392 -1.72 19.83 29.36
C GLY A 392 -3.19 19.44 29.15
N ASP A 393 -4.01 20.23 28.46
CA ASP A 393 -5.45 19.96 28.28
C ASP A 393 -5.67 18.76 27.33
N LEU A 394 -6.24 17.69 27.88
CA LEU A 394 -6.60 16.46 27.14
C LEU A 394 -7.98 16.55 26.47
N GLY A 395 -8.71 17.64 26.65
CA GLY A 395 -10.10 17.74 26.22
C GLY A 395 -11.03 16.77 26.95
N TRP A 396 -12.19 16.48 26.34
CA TRP A 396 -13.13 15.47 26.83
C TRP A 396 -12.77 14.08 26.34
N PHE A 397 -12.60 13.13 27.26
CA PHE A 397 -12.29 11.73 26.96
C PHE A 397 -13.21 10.78 27.74
N SER A 398 -13.39 9.57 27.24
CA SER A 398 -14.12 8.51 27.91
C SER A 398 -13.24 7.80 28.93
N LYS A 399 -13.84 7.23 29.96
CA LYS A 399 -13.14 6.47 31.00
C LYS A 399 -12.21 5.38 30.40
N LYS A 400 -12.61 4.73 29.32
CA LYS A 400 -11.87 3.65 28.66
C LYS A 400 -10.68 4.12 27.81
N ASP A 401 -10.56 5.42 27.54
CA ASP A 401 -9.50 5.95 26.68
C ASP A 401 -8.17 6.13 27.43
N MET A 402 -8.18 6.05 28.75
CA MET A 402 -7.01 6.28 29.61
C MET A 402 -6.59 5.00 30.36
N VAL A 403 -5.33 4.94 30.77
CA VAL A 403 -4.81 3.82 31.60
C VAL A 403 -5.42 3.83 33.00
N GLU A 404 -5.60 2.65 33.59
CA GLU A 404 -6.36 2.45 34.83
C GLU A 404 -5.97 3.39 35.98
N PRO A 405 -4.69 3.61 36.34
CA PRO A 405 -4.36 4.53 37.45
C PRO A 405 -4.80 5.98 37.18
N PHE A 406 -4.66 6.42 35.90
CA PHE A 406 -5.10 7.77 35.51
C PHE A 406 -6.62 7.90 35.55
N GLN A 407 -7.34 6.89 35.01
CA GLN A 407 -8.81 6.84 35.10
C GLN A 407 -9.28 6.97 36.54
N LYS A 408 -8.72 6.17 37.44
CA LYS A 408 -9.08 6.16 38.83
C LYS A 408 -8.92 7.55 39.47
N ALA A 409 -7.78 8.19 39.26
CA ALA A 409 -7.52 9.52 39.76
C ALA A 409 -8.52 10.58 39.27
N VAL A 410 -8.87 10.52 37.98
CA VAL A 410 -9.81 11.51 37.39
C VAL A 410 -11.24 11.24 37.80
N PHE A 411 -11.69 9.99 37.83
CA PHE A 411 -13.11 9.66 38.10
C PHE A 411 -13.45 9.54 39.58
N GLU A 412 -12.45 9.38 40.47
CA GLU A 412 -12.64 9.39 41.91
C GLU A 412 -12.24 10.74 42.59
N GLY A 413 -11.45 11.55 41.88
CA GLY A 413 -10.99 12.86 42.38
C GLY A 413 -12.07 13.95 42.36
N GLU A 414 -11.78 15.08 42.98
CA GLU A 414 -12.69 16.22 43.10
C GLU A 414 -12.58 17.14 41.86
N VAL A 415 -13.72 17.39 41.20
CA VAL A 415 -13.79 18.30 40.05
C VAL A 415 -13.42 19.73 40.46
N GLY A 416 -12.70 20.44 39.59
CA GLY A 416 -12.18 21.79 39.84
C GLY A 416 -10.90 21.82 40.67
N LYS A 417 -10.31 20.65 40.99
CA LYS A 417 -9.09 20.57 41.82
C LYS A 417 -7.97 19.79 41.14
N ILE A 418 -6.74 20.08 41.62
CA ILE A 418 -5.57 19.28 41.28
C ILE A 418 -5.58 18.05 42.18
N TYR A 419 -5.34 16.85 41.57
CA TYR A 419 -5.24 15.60 42.32
C TYR A 419 -4.07 15.68 43.33
N PRO A 420 -4.25 15.26 44.59
CA PRO A 420 -3.35 15.62 45.70
C PRO A 420 -1.98 14.94 45.65
N GLU A 421 -1.75 13.97 44.80
CA GLU A 421 -0.49 13.23 44.66
C GLU A 421 -0.18 12.91 43.20
N PRO A 422 1.10 12.70 42.84
CA PRO A 422 1.45 12.22 41.52
C PRO A 422 0.90 10.82 41.25
N VAL A 423 0.30 10.61 40.07
CA VAL A 423 -0.29 9.33 39.67
C VAL A 423 0.69 8.59 38.80
N GLU A 424 1.13 7.45 39.28
CA GLU A 424 2.09 6.58 38.53
C GLU A 424 1.38 5.76 37.47
N THR A 425 1.91 5.77 36.26
CA THR A 425 1.48 4.93 35.14
C THR A 425 2.70 4.32 34.44
N VAL A 426 2.47 3.50 33.43
CA VAL A 426 3.54 2.97 32.55
C VAL A 426 4.32 4.06 31.79
N PHE A 427 3.77 5.29 31.71
CA PHE A 427 4.40 6.42 31.02
C PHE A 427 5.25 7.29 31.98
N GLY A 428 4.98 7.25 33.27
CA GLY A 428 5.65 8.08 34.27
C GLY A 428 4.70 8.56 35.35
N GLN A 429 5.05 9.73 35.95
CA GLN A 429 4.28 10.38 37.00
C GLN A 429 3.41 11.47 36.39
N HIS A 430 2.10 11.42 36.62
CA HIS A 430 1.13 12.40 36.14
C HIS A 430 0.70 13.31 37.29
N LEU A 431 0.78 14.63 37.08
CA LEU A 431 0.10 15.63 37.89
C LEU A 431 -1.18 16.00 37.15
N ILE A 432 -2.32 15.88 37.79
CA ILE A 432 -3.62 15.93 37.12
C ILE A 432 -4.49 17.06 37.69
N TYR A 433 -5.02 17.91 36.82
CA TYR A 433 -6.09 18.84 37.12
C TYR A 433 -7.39 18.34 36.52
N ILE A 434 -8.41 18.11 37.35
CA ILE A 434 -9.72 17.58 36.92
C ILE A 434 -10.62 18.79 36.66
N ALA A 435 -10.76 19.14 35.36
CA ALA A 435 -11.49 20.34 34.96
C ALA A 435 -13.01 20.16 35.02
N ASP A 436 -13.52 19.01 34.58
CA ASP A 436 -14.95 18.72 34.55
C ASP A 436 -15.20 17.21 34.44
N ARG A 437 -16.42 16.75 34.80
CA ARG A 437 -16.80 15.33 34.72
C ARG A 437 -18.31 15.16 34.52
N ASN A 438 -18.66 14.27 33.59
CA ASN A 438 -20.00 13.76 33.38
C ASN A 438 -20.04 12.26 33.73
N ASP A 439 -20.54 11.97 34.93
CA ASP A 439 -20.58 10.59 35.46
C ASP A 439 -21.62 9.72 34.73
N GLU A 440 -22.71 10.32 34.18
CA GLU A 440 -23.73 9.59 33.43
C GLU A 440 -23.20 9.09 32.08
N GLU A 441 -22.35 9.85 31.41
CA GLU A 441 -21.74 9.51 30.14
C GLU A 441 -20.36 8.82 30.30
N GLU A 442 -19.90 8.63 31.54
CA GLU A 442 -18.55 8.15 31.85
C GLU A 442 -17.44 8.97 31.13
N ARG A 443 -17.58 10.30 31.08
CA ARG A 443 -16.65 11.22 30.43
C ARG A 443 -16.09 12.23 31.41
N ALA A 444 -14.84 12.62 31.19
CA ALA A 444 -14.19 13.66 31.96
C ALA A 444 -13.33 14.56 31.08
N ARG A 445 -13.08 15.76 31.56
CA ARG A 445 -12.08 16.69 31.02
C ARG A 445 -11.02 16.94 32.10
N ALA A 446 -9.77 16.69 31.73
CA ALA A 446 -8.65 16.90 32.62
C ALA A 446 -7.47 17.52 31.88
N SER A 447 -6.59 18.16 32.63
CA SER A 447 -5.25 18.54 32.16
C SER A 447 -4.21 17.77 32.95
N HIS A 448 -3.07 17.47 32.33
CA HIS A 448 -1.98 16.80 33.01
C HIS A 448 -0.59 17.37 32.72
N ILE A 449 0.35 17.09 33.62
CA ILE A 449 1.79 17.26 33.43
C ILE A 449 2.39 15.86 33.57
N LEU A 450 3.06 15.37 32.54
CA LEU A 450 3.75 14.10 32.56
C LEU A 450 5.24 14.30 32.86
N VAL A 451 5.72 13.63 33.90
CA VAL A 451 7.13 13.55 34.27
C VAL A 451 7.61 12.12 34.03
N THR A 452 8.34 11.92 32.96
CA THR A 452 8.88 10.60 32.60
C THR A 452 10.16 10.31 33.41
N PRO A 453 10.38 9.05 33.88
CA PRO A 453 11.67 8.67 34.42
C PRO A 453 12.76 8.77 33.36
N LYS A 454 13.79 9.58 33.61
CA LYS A 454 14.96 9.69 32.73
C LYS A 454 16.00 8.68 33.16
N ILE A 455 16.49 7.92 32.19
CA ILE A 455 17.53 6.91 32.41
C ILE A 455 18.81 7.64 32.83
N SER A 456 19.30 7.36 34.03
CA SER A 456 20.54 7.95 34.54
C SER A 456 21.78 7.29 33.92
N GLN A 457 22.89 7.99 33.97
CA GLN A 457 24.19 7.47 33.53
C GLN A 457 24.55 6.18 34.32
N GLU A 458 24.20 6.11 35.60
CA GLU A 458 24.45 4.94 36.43
C GLU A 458 23.64 3.72 35.95
N THR A 459 22.36 3.91 35.58
CA THR A 459 21.53 2.85 35.00
C THR A 459 22.10 2.33 33.69
N LEU A 460 22.58 3.23 32.81
CA LEU A 460 23.22 2.86 31.56
C LEU A 460 24.49 2.06 31.78
N GLU A 461 25.38 2.53 32.67
CA GLU A 461 26.64 1.84 33.01
C GLU A 461 26.42 0.46 33.63
N GLN A 462 25.42 0.33 34.49
CA GLN A 462 25.05 -0.95 35.07
C GLN A 462 24.56 -1.91 33.98
N LYS A 463 23.68 -1.43 33.10
CA LYS A 463 23.16 -2.26 31.98
C LYS A 463 24.26 -2.65 31.01
N GLU A 464 25.20 -1.77 30.71
CA GLU A 464 26.35 -2.06 29.87
C GLU A 464 27.25 -3.16 30.48
N LYS A 465 27.43 -3.16 31.81
CA LYS A 465 28.16 -4.24 32.52
C LYS A 465 27.44 -5.58 32.43
N GLU A 466 26.12 -5.58 32.61
CA GLU A 466 25.30 -6.80 32.46
C GLU A 466 25.42 -7.41 31.05
N LEU A 467 25.52 -6.56 30.04
CA LEU A 467 25.65 -6.97 28.63
C LEU A 467 27.08 -7.42 28.26
N GLY A 468 28.06 -7.19 29.11
CA GLY A 468 29.41 -7.72 28.92
C GLY A 468 29.44 -9.24 28.75
N ALA A 469 28.58 -9.94 29.48
CA ALA A 469 28.41 -11.39 29.33
C ALA A 469 27.82 -11.80 27.97
N LEU A 470 26.90 -10.99 27.43
CA LEU A 470 26.29 -11.22 26.10
C LEU A 470 27.30 -11.00 24.99
N LYS A 471 28.07 -9.91 25.07
CA LYS A 471 29.18 -9.61 24.16
C LYS A 471 30.23 -10.73 24.17
N ALA A 472 30.58 -11.25 25.34
CA ALA A 472 31.51 -12.36 25.45
C ALA A 472 30.98 -13.62 24.74
N LYS A 473 29.69 -13.95 24.86
CA LYS A 473 29.06 -15.06 24.14
C LYS A 473 29.12 -14.90 22.63
N LEU A 474 28.92 -13.68 22.12
CA LEU A 474 29.06 -13.36 20.69
C LEU A 474 30.52 -13.56 20.23
N ILE A 475 31.49 -13.05 20.97
CA ILE A 475 32.93 -13.20 20.67
C ILE A 475 33.34 -14.67 20.63
N GLU A 476 32.81 -15.48 21.56
CA GLU A 476 33.07 -16.90 21.63
C GLU A 476 32.26 -17.75 20.64
N ASN A 477 31.46 -17.11 19.75
CA ASN A 477 30.53 -17.76 18.82
C ASN A 477 29.53 -18.72 19.48
N LYS A 478 29.20 -18.52 20.75
CA LYS A 478 28.21 -19.31 21.47
C LYS A 478 26.78 -18.93 21.13
N VAL A 479 26.58 -17.70 20.61
CA VAL A 479 25.32 -17.13 20.17
C VAL A 479 25.57 -16.34 18.87
N LYS A 480 24.61 -16.30 17.95
CA LYS A 480 24.65 -15.49 16.75
C LYS A 480 23.82 -14.21 16.93
N PHE A 481 24.18 -13.15 16.21
CA PHE A 481 23.40 -11.90 16.24
C PHE A 481 21.92 -12.12 15.93
N GLU A 482 21.60 -12.97 14.96
CA GLU A 482 20.22 -13.23 14.52
C GLU A 482 19.36 -13.91 15.60
N ASP A 483 19.99 -14.56 16.56
CA ASP A 483 19.32 -15.30 17.63
C ASP A 483 19.23 -14.52 18.94
N LEU A 484 19.93 -13.39 19.06
CA LEU A 484 19.97 -12.60 20.30
C LEU A 484 18.58 -12.19 20.81
N ALA A 485 17.71 -11.74 19.92
CA ALA A 485 16.36 -11.33 20.29
C ALA A 485 15.49 -12.49 20.78
N LYS A 486 15.84 -13.74 20.45
CA LYS A 486 15.15 -14.93 20.96
C LYS A 486 15.64 -15.32 22.36
N GLU A 487 16.90 -15.06 22.66
CA GLU A 487 17.54 -15.47 23.92
C GLU A 487 17.45 -14.40 25.01
N ASN A 488 17.29 -13.13 24.63
CA ASN A 488 17.24 -12.02 25.56
C ASN A 488 16.06 -11.09 25.24
N LYS A 489 15.10 -11.00 26.14
CA LYS A 489 13.88 -10.16 26.02
C LYS A 489 14.16 -8.67 25.91
N ASP A 490 15.32 -8.20 26.37
CA ASP A 490 15.71 -6.80 26.31
C ASP A 490 16.26 -6.43 24.92
N VAL A 491 16.53 -7.40 24.05
CA VAL A 491 16.94 -7.17 22.67
C VAL A 491 15.71 -6.92 21.81
N LEU A 492 15.55 -5.68 21.38
CA LEU A 492 14.42 -5.25 20.51
C LEU A 492 14.58 -5.73 19.08
N HIS A 493 15.80 -5.62 18.56
CA HIS A 493 16.16 -5.99 17.20
C HIS A 493 17.56 -6.57 17.18
N SER A 494 17.80 -7.60 16.36
CA SER A 494 19.13 -8.15 16.09
C SER A 494 19.19 -8.78 14.70
N GLY A 495 20.32 -8.58 14.00
CA GLY A 495 20.53 -9.16 12.67
C GLY A 495 21.53 -8.40 11.83
N LEU A 496 21.67 -8.85 10.56
CA LEU A 496 22.53 -8.24 9.56
C LEU A 496 21.79 -7.09 8.85
N TYR A 497 22.42 -5.91 8.83
CA TYR A 497 21.99 -4.74 8.10
C TYR A 497 23.01 -4.43 7.01
N SER A 498 22.56 -4.47 5.76
CA SER A 498 23.41 -4.24 4.59
C SER A 498 23.17 -2.86 3.98
N ASN A 499 24.20 -2.32 3.30
CA ASN A 499 24.15 -1.02 2.64
C ASN A 499 23.85 0.16 3.61
N ILE A 500 24.38 0.09 4.81
CA ILE A 500 24.41 1.23 5.74
C ILE A 500 25.20 2.34 5.09
N ASN A 501 24.65 3.55 4.97
CA ASN A 501 25.37 4.68 4.36
C ASN A 501 25.98 5.62 5.40
N ASP A 502 26.96 6.39 4.97
CA ASP A 502 27.67 7.35 5.82
C ASP A 502 26.85 8.63 6.13
N ALA A 503 25.73 8.84 5.43
CA ALA A 503 24.78 9.92 5.71
C ALA A 503 23.85 9.62 6.90
N GLY A 504 23.96 8.45 7.53
CA GLY A 504 23.22 8.11 8.73
C GLY A 504 22.05 7.15 8.55
N TYR A 505 21.79 6.64 7.34
CA TYR A 505 20.65 5.76 7.08
C TYR A 505 21.06 4.28 7.17
N ILE A 506 20.28 3.53 7.94
CA ILE A 506 20.39 2.07 8.09
C ILE A 506 19.12 1.46 7.50
N PRO A 507 19.18 0.66 6.41
CA PRO A 507 18.01 0.03 5.82
C PRO A 507 17.20 -0.78 6.85
N ASN A 508 15.87 -0.61 6.83
CA ASN A 508 14.91 -1.22 7.76
C ASN A 508 14.99 -0.74 9.22
N LEU A 509 15.95 0.09 9.60
CA LEU A 509 16.08 0.66 10.95
C LEU A 509 15.82 2.18 10.95
N GLY A 510 16.11 2.86 9.83
CA GLY A 510 15.93 4.31 9.70
C GLY A 510 17.21 5.10 9.90
N TYR A 511 17.07 6.38 10.26
CA TYR A 511 18.21 7.29 10.46
C TYR A 511 18.74 7.23 11.88
N ASN A 512 20.04 6.96 12.01
CA ASN A 512 20.82 7.05 13.24
C ASN A 512 22.27 7.44 12.88
N SER A 513 22.53 8.75 12.76
CA SER A 513 23.82 9.26 12.32
C SER A 513 24.96 8.96 13.29
N ASP A 514 24.66 8.82 14.58
CA ASP A 514 25.69 8.56 15.58
C ASP A 514 26.13 7.10 15.55
N LEU A 515 25.17 6.18 15.42
CA LEU A 515 25.48 4.75 15.25
C LEU A 515 26.23 4.50 13.93
N THR A 516 25.81 5.11 12.81
CA THR A 516 26.49 4.90 11.53
C THR A 516 27.91 5.44 11.57
N LYS A 517 28.19 6.61 12.16
CA LYS A 517 29.56 7.11 12.36
C LYS A 517 30.44 6.14 13.14
N LEU A 518 29.88 5.48 14.17
CA LEU A 518 30.60 4.49 14.96
C LEU A 518 30.88 3.23 14.14
N ILE A 519 29.89 2.73 13.38
CA ILE A 519 30.05 1.56 12.49
C ILE A 519 31.14 1.84 11.45
N PHE A 520 31.13 3.03 10.80
CA PHE A 520 32.16 3.37 9.81
C PHE A 520 33.57 3.45 10.41
N LYS A 521 33.69 3.91 11.67
CA LYS A 521 34.99 3.98 12.38
C LYS A 521 35.45 2.63 12.93
N ALA A 522 34.54 1.71 13.19
CA ALA A 522 34.87 0.42 13.78
C ALA A 522 35.78 -0.42 12.86
N PRO A 523 36.72 -1.20 13.39
CA PRO A 523 37.47 -2.16 12.60
C PRO A 523 36.55 -3.30 12.14
N LEU A 524 36.90 -3.92 11.00
CA LEU A 524 36.18 -5.09 10.47
C LEU A 524 36.27 -6.28 11.45
N ASN A 525 35.17 -7.02 11.55
CA ASN A 525 35.05 -8.26 12.32
C ASN A 525 35.38 -8.08 13.81
N LYS A 526 35.08 -6.90 14.35
CA LYS A 526 35.22 -6.63 15.77
C LYS A 526 33.90 -6.17 16.36
N ILE A 527 33.49 -6.84 17.44
CA ILE A 527 32.26 -6.52 18.16
C ILE A 527 32.51 -5.33 19.09
N GLU A 528 31.78 -4.25 18.81
CA GLU A 528 31.81 -3.01 19.58
C GLU A 528 30.45 -2.77 20.27
N THR A 529 30.46 -1.89 21.27
CA THR A 529 29.26 -1.43 21.97
C THR A 529 29.18 0.09 21.96
N ALA A 530 28.00 0.64 21.94
CA ALA A 530 27.76 2.08 22.06
C ALA A 530 26.47 2.34 22.82
N VAL A 531 26.48 3.41 23.62
CA VAL A 531 25.29 4.00 24.22
C VAL A 531 24.93 5.22 23.42
N ILE A 532 23.72 5.24 22.85
CA ILE A 532 23.22 6.36 22.06
C ILE A 532 21.81 6.65 22.57
N ASN A 533 21.62 7.82 23.15
CA ASN A 533 20.41 8.18 23.89
C ASN A 533 20.12 7.11 24.98
N ASP A 534 18.89 6.59 25.03
CA ASP A 534 18.43 5.63 26.02
C ASP A 534 18.50 4.18 25.53
N ALA A 535 19.38 3.88 24.56
CA ALA A 535 19.57 2.53 24.01
C ALA A 535 21.03 2.14 23.96
N ILE A 536 21.28 0.86 24.17
CA ILE A 536 22.61 0.27 23.98
C ILE A 536 22.63 -0.52 22.67
N PHE A 537 23.68 -0.31 21.90
CA PHE A 537 23.94 -0.99 20.64
C PHE A 537 25.14 -1.92 20.79
N ILE A 538 25.00 -3.15 20.33
CA ILE A 538 26.11 -4.07 20.07
C ILE A 538 26.17 -4.21 18.56
N PHE A 539 27.33 -4.00 17.97
CA PHE A 539 27.47 -4.10 16.52
C PHE A 539 28.83 -4.65 16.09
N GLU A 540 28.84 -5.24 14.90
CA GLU A 540 30.03 -5.77 14.24
C GLU A 540 30.00 -5.39 12.77
N LYS A 541 30.97 -4.57 12.33
CA LYS A 541 31.13 -4.26 10.91
C LYS A 541 31.76 -5.46 10.21
N VAL A 542 31.04 -6.03 9.22
CA VAL A 542 31.49 -7.23 8.49
C VAL A 542 31.91 -6.93 7.05
N LYS A 543 31.53 -5.78 6.52
CA LYS A 543 31.91 -5.33 5.18
C LYS A 543 32.03 -3.81 5.13
N GLU A 544 32.95 -3.33 4.30
CA GLU A 544 33.14 -1.92 4.04
C GLU A 544 33.34 -1.71 2.55
N VAL A 545 32.59 -0.77 1.99
CA VAL A 545 32.77 -0.27 0.64
C VAL A 545 33.23 1.17 0.74
N LYS A 546 34.42 1.46 0.21
CA LYS A 546 34.98 2.82 0.18
C LYS A 546 34.47 3.57 -1.06
N TYR A 547 34.45 4.89 -0.96
CA TYR A 547 34.20 5.71 -2.13
C TYR A 547 35.12 5.35 -3.28
N LYS A 548 34.55 5.12 -4.45
CA LYS A 548 35.28 4.96 -5.72
C LYS A 548 34.63 5.88 -6.75
N ALA A 549 35.38 6.87 -7.21
CA ALA A 549 34.94 7.68 -8.33
C ALA A 549 34.79 6.82 -9.58
N ALA A 550 33.72 7.00 -10.31
CA ALA A 550 33.45 6.25 -11.52
C ALA A 550 34.50 6.61 -12.61
N ASP A 551 34.95 5.59 -13.33
CA ASP A 551 35.72 5.73 -14.55
C ASP A 551 34.80 5.60 -15.76
N PHE A 552 34.96 6.48 -16.75
CA PHE A 552 34.15 6.49 -17.96
C PHE A 552 34.27 5.17 -18.74
N ASN A 553 35.48 4.65 -18.90
CA ASN A 553 35.71 3.46 -19.72
C ASN A 553 35.19 2.20 -19.06
N GLU A 554 35.33 2.08 -17.73
CA GLU A 554 34.79 0.97 -16.96
C GLU A 554 33.24 0.95 -17.04
N ASN A 555 32.59 2.09 -17.14
CA ASN A 555 31.14 2.24 -17.15
C ASN A 555 30.56 2.49 -18.56
N LYS A 556 31.34 2.51 -19.60
CA LYS A 556 30.93 2.98 -20.94
C LYS A 556 29.69 2.28 -21.48
N ALA A 557 29.57 0.98 -21.27
CA ALA A 557 28.39 0.21 -21.72
C ALA A 557 27.11 0.67 -21.00
N LYS A 558 27.16 0.82 -19.67
CA LYS A 558 26.05 1.31 -18.88
C LYS A 558 25.70 2.76 -19.22
N ILE A 559 26.71 3.63 -19.34
CA ILE A 559 26.53 5.04 -19.74
C ILE A 559 25.84 5.12 -21.10
N LYS A 560 26.23 4.28 -22.06
CA LYS A 560 25.58 4.24 -23.37
C LYS A 560 24.10 3.83 -23.25
N ASP A 561 23.77 2.80 -22.49
CA ASP A 561 22.39 2.37 -22.31
C ASP A 561 21.55 3.44 -21.60
N ASP A 562 22.06 3.99 -20.52
CA ASP A 562 21.39 5.10 -19.78
C ASP A 562 21.16 6.34 -20.67
N TYR A 563 22.16 6.68 -21.51
CA TYR A 563 22.06 7.77 -22.48
C TYR A 563 20.99 7.48 -23.54
N LEU A 564 20.98 6.27 -24.12
CA LEU A 564 20.01 5.87 -25.11
C LEU A 564 18.58 5.90 -24.52
N ASN A 565 18.40 5.38 -23.33
CA ASN A 565 17.12 5.41 -22.62
C ASN A 565 16.66 6.85 -22.36
N TYR A 566 17.56 7.71 -21.89
CA TYR A 566 17.27 9.12 -21.66
C TYR A 566 16.87 9.84 -22.95
N GLN A 567 17.66 9.69 -24.03
CA GLN A 567 17.40 10.35 -25.31
C GLN A 567 16.12 9.84 -25.96
N SER A 568 15.84 8.54 -25.87
CA SER A 568 14.60 7.99 -26.38
C SER A 568 13.38 8.55 -25.69
N GLN A 569 13.42 8.72 -24.36
CA GLN A 569 12.36 9.38 -23.60
C GLN A 569 12.18 10.84 -24.02
N GLU A 570 13.26 11.57 -24.24
CA GLU A 570 13.19 12.97 -24.70
C GLU A 570 12.62 13.07 -26.13
N GLU A 571 12.98 12.15 -27.04
CA GLU A 571 12.38 12.10 -28.37
C GLU A 571 10.87 11.76 -28.31
N MET A 572 10.49 10.79 -27.47
CA MET A 572 9.06 10.47 -27.25
C MET A 572 8.27 11.70 -26.72
N LYS A 573 8.84 12.47 -25.79
CA LYS A 573 8.21 13.69 -25.27
C LYS A 573 7.98 14.77 -26.35
N LYS A 574 8.83 14.83 -27.37
CA LYS A 574 8.66 15.80 -28.46
C LYS A 574 7.49 15.46 -29.39
N LEU A 575 7.02 14.22 -29.36
CA LEU A 575 5.92 13.74 -30.20
C LEU A 575 4.55 14.08 -29.61
N ILE A 576 4.48 14.36 -28.33
CA ILE A 576 3.24 14.68 -27.59
C ILE A 576 3.18 16.18 -27.24
#